data_17d194d3ea8a500108a430f02e2ca864
#
_entry.id   17d194d3ea8a500108a430f02e2ca864
#
_cell.length_a   1.000
_cell.length_b   1.000
_cell.length_c   1.000
_cell.angle_alpha   90.00
_cell.angle_beta   90.00
_cell.angle_gamma   90.00
#
_symmetry.space_group_name_H-M   'P 1'
#
loop_
_entity.id
_entity.type
_entity.pdbx_description
1 polymer ?
#
loop_
_entity_poly.entity_id
_entity_poly.type
_entity_poly.pdbx_seq_one_letter_code
_entity_poly.pdbx_strand_id
1 'polypeptide(L)' 'MLAGEAAADAFLEHEMTVLRSRIRAHDLEPENWRSATGIVTSNTFLTADEAARVRDEIMAIVERYRHRLTDPERRP' A
#
# COMPACT_ATOMS: atom_id res chain seq x y z
N MET A 1 -8.45 -17.80 -19.89
CA MET A 1 -8.22 -16.63 -18.98
C MET A 1 -8.39 -15.35 -19.75
N LEU A 2 -9.06 -14.39 -19.17
CA LEU A 2 -9.20 -13.07 -19.75
C LEU A 2 -7.91 -12.26 -19.56
N ALA A 3 -7.60 -11.39 -20.51
CA ALA A 3 -6.40 -10.55 -20.47
C ALA A 3 -6.33 -9.71 -19.16
N GLY A 4 -7.48 -9.26 -18.66
CA GLY A 4 -7.55 -8.51 -17.41
C GLY A 4 -7.14 -9.32 -16.20
N GLU A 5 -7.45 -10.62 -16.17
CA GLU A 5 -7.04 -11.52 -15.08
C GLU A 5 -5.53 -11.74 -15.11
N ALA A 6 -4.96 -11.93 -16.29
CA ALA A 6 -3.51 -12.10 -16.45
C ALA A 6 -2.76 -10.84 -16.00
N ALA A 7 -3.28 -9.66 -16.36
CA ALA A 7 -2.68 -8.40 -15.94
C ALA A 7 -2.77 -8.20 -14.43
N ALA A 8 -3.89 -8.58 -13.81
CA ALA A 8 -4.07 -8.50 -12.36
C ALA A 8 -3.11 -9.44 -11.64
N ASP A 9 -2.93 -10.67 -12.14
CA ASP A 9 -2.00 -11.63 -11.55
C ASP A 9 -0.56 -11.11 -11.64
N ALA A 10 -0.16 -10.57 -12.77
CA ALA A 10 1.18 -10.00 -12.95
C ALA A 10 1.43 -8.83 -12.00
N PHE A 11 0.43 -7.96 -11.83
CA PHE A 11 0.50 -6.86 -10.90
C PHE A 11 0.68 -7.35 -9.46
N LEU A 12 -0.12 -8.33 -9.04
CA LEU A 12 -0.05 -8.90 -7.69
C LEU A 12 1.31 -9.55 -7.43
N GLU A 13 1.85 -10.29 -8.39
CA GLU A 13 3.17 -10.90 -8.27
C GLU A 13 4.26 -9.85 -8.08
N HIS A 14 4.19 -8.78 -8.85
CA HIS A 14 5.12 -7.67 -8.73
C HIS A 14 5.02 -7.01 -7.35
N GLU A 15 3.81 -6.71 -6.90
CA GLU A 15 3.58 -6.09 -5.59
C GLU A 15 4.05 -6.98 -4.45
N MET A 16 3.83 -8.30 -4.55
CA MET A 16 4.30 -9.24 -3.55
C MET A 16 5.83 -9.30 -3.49
N THR A 17 6.50 -9.20 -4.62
CA THR A 17 7.96 -9.16 -4.68
C THR A 17 8.50 -7.92 -3.98
N VAL A 18 7.93 -6.76 -4.27
CA VAL A 18 8.31 -5.49 -3.64
C VAL A 18 8.06 -5.54 -2.13
N LEU A 19 6.89 -6.02 -1.73
CA LEU A 19 6.50 -6.11 -0.33
C LEU A 19 7.43 -7.04 0.46
N ARG A 20 7.76 -8.19 -0.10
CA ARG A 20 8.69 -9.14 0.49
C ARG A 20 10.06 -8.51 0.74
N SER A 21 10.53 -7.74 -0.24
CA SER A 21 11.80 -7.02 -0.13
C SER A 21 11.78 -6.00 1.01
N ARG A 22 10.68 -5.26 1.15
CA ARG A 22 10.51 -4.28 2.22
C ARG A 22 10.44 -4.93 3.60
N ILE A 23 9.76 -6.06 3.72
CA ILE A 23 9.69 -6.82 4.98
C ILE A 23 11.09 -7.27 5.41
N ARG A 24 11.88 -7.79 4.49
CA ARG A 24 13.25 -8.26 4.78
C ARG A 24 14.17 -7.14 5.22
N ALA A 25 13.97 -5.94 4.67
CA ALA A 25 14.78 -4.77 4.98
C ALA A 25 14.31 -4.01 6.22
N HIS A 26 13.17 -4.35 6.79
CA HIS A 26 12.53 -3.60 7.88
C HIS A 26 13.45 -3.43 9.09
N ASP A 27 14.13 -4.48 9.50
CA ASP A 27 15.01 -4.45 10.68
C ASP A 27 16.26 -3.60 10.46
N LEU A 28 16.58 -3.29 9.21
CA LEU A 28 17.73 -2.46 8.83
C LEU A 28 17.37 -0.97 8.75
N GLU A 29 16.09 -0.66 8.88
CA GLU A 29 15.63 0.73 8.82
C GLU A 29 15.90 1.48 10.12
N PRO A 30 16.10 2.81 10.05
CA PRO A 30 16.18 3.63 11.27
C PRO A 30 14.94 3.48 12.12
N GLU A 31 15.08 3.69 13.44
CA GLU A 31 14.01 3.48 14.42
C GLU A 31 12.72 4.23 14.07
N ASN A 32 12.83 5.47 13.62
CA ASN A 32 11.65 6.26 13.26
C ASN A 32 10.88 5.65 12.09
N TRP A 33 11.58 5.00 11.16
CA TRP A 33 10.94 4.30 10.05
C TRP A 33 10.42 2.93 10.47
N ARG A 34 11.14 2.20 11.32
CA ARG A 34 10.66 0.90 11.82
C ARG A 34 9.35 1.02 12.57
N SER A 35 9.20 2.05 13.39
CA SER A 35 7.97 2.25 14.15
C SER A 35 6.84 2.83 13.31
N ALA A 36 7.15 3.48 12.19
CA ALA A 36 6.15 4.12 11.33
C ALA A 36 5.64 3.24 10.19
N THR A 37 6.36 2.15 9.88
CA THR A 37 6.02 1.29 8.76
C THR A 37 5.70 -0.12 9.21
N GLY A 38 4.94 -0.83 8.40
CA GLY A 38 4.57 -2.20 8.68
C GLY A 38 3.44 -2.65 7.77
N ILE A 39 2.97 -3.86 8.02
CA ILE A 39 1.83 -4.42 7.30
C ILE A 39 0.71 -4.60 8.31
N VAL A 40 -0.44 -4.03 8.00
CA VAL A 40 -1.64 -4.17 8.83
C VAL A 40 -2.74 -4.79 7.98
N THR A 41 -3.32 -5.86 8.47
CA THR A 41 -4.49 -6.47 7.84
C THR A 41 -5.63 -6.51 8.83
N SER A 42 -6.82 -6.26 8.32
CA SER A 42 -8.02 -6.28 9.14
C SER A 42 -9.19 -6.76 8.31
N ASN A 43 -10.10 -7.50 8.93
CA ASN A 43 -11.29 -7.98 8.27
C ASN A 43 -12.52 -7.55 9.04
N THR A 44 -13.52 -7.06 8.32
CA THR A 44 -14.79 -6.69 8.91
C THR A 44 -15.90 -6.86 7.88
N PHE A 45 -17.12 -6.72 8.30
CA PHE A 45 -18.28 -6.79 7.42
C PHE A 45 -18.75 -5.38 7.10
N LEU A 46 -18.92 -5.08 5.81
CA LEU A 46 -19.34 -3.77 5.33
C LEU A 46 -20.43 -3.95 4.28
N THR A 47 -21.31 -2.98 4.18
CA THR A 47 -22.17 -2.85 2.99
C THR A 47 -21.33 -2.31 1.84
N ALA A 48 -21.87 -2.41 0.61
CA ALA A 48 -21.18 -1.88 -0.56
C ALA A 48 -20.94 -0.36 -0.45
N ASP A 49 -21.91 0.38 0.10
CA ASP A 49 -21.79 1.82 0.29
C ASP A 49 -20.73 2.17 1.33
N GLU A 50 -20.66 1.40 2.40
CA GLU A 50 -19.62 1.58 3.42
C GLU A 50 -18.24 1.27 2.87
N ALA A 51 -18.10 0.20 2.09
CA ALA A 51 -16.83 -0.15 1.46
C ALA A 51 -16.34 0.96 0.50
N ALA A 52 -17.26 1.52 -0.28
CA ALA A 52 -16.93 2.65 -1.16
C ALA A 52 -16.47 3.87 -0.36
N ARG A 53 -17.11 4.16 0.75
CA ARG A 53 -16.72 5.27 1.63
C ARG A 53 -15.33 5.07 2.24
N VAL A 54 -15.04 3.86 2.70
CA VAL A 54 -13.70 3.53 3.25
C VAL A 54 -12.64 3.74 2.19
N ARG A 55 -12.87 3.24 0.97
CA ARG A 55 -11.95 3.43 -0.15
C ARG A 55 -11.70 4.92 -0.40
N ASP A 56 -12.76 5.72 -0.45
CA ASP A 56 -12.65 7.15 -0.73
C ASP A 56 -11.87 7.88 0.38
N GLU A 57 -12.07 7.51 1.63
CA GLU A 57 -11.33 8.07 2.76
C GLU A 57 -9.85 7.74 2.69
N ILE A 58 -9.51 6.49 2.36
CA ILE A 58 -8.11 6.08 2.17
C ILE A 58 -7.47 6.87 1.03
N MET A 59 -8.16 6.98 -0.10
CA MET A 59 -7.65 7.72 -1.25
C MET A 59 -7.47 9.21 -0.94
N ALA A 60 -8.36 9.79 -0.14
CA ALA A 60 -8.23 11.19 0.28
C ALA A 60 -6.98 11.41 1.13
N ILE A 61 -6.64 10.46 2.01
CA ILE A 61 -5.42 10.52 2.81
C ILE A 61 -4.18 10.48 1.91
N VAL A 62 -4.14 9.53 1.00
CA VAL A 62 -3.01 9.38 0.06
C VAL A 62 -2.85 10.64 -0.79
N GLU A 63 -3.96 11.20 -1.28
CA GLU A 63 -3.96 12.37 -2.15
C GLU A 63 -3.36 13.60 -1.49
N ARG A 64 -3.54 13.75 -0.17
CA ARG A 64 -2.95 14.87 0.57
C ARG A 64 -1.42 14.91 0.48
N TYR A 65 -0.77 13.78 0.24
CA TYR A 65 0.68 13.66 0.22
C TYR A 65 1.26 13.40 -1.17
N ARG A 66 0.42 13.33 -2.18
CA ARG A 66 0.86 12.99 -3.55
C ARG A 66 1.91 13.95 -4.10
N HIS A 67 1.78 15.24 -3.80
CA HIS A 67 2.71 16.26 -4.26
C HIS A 67 4.13 16.07 -3.70
N ARG A 68 4.31 15.21 -2.71
CA ARG A 68 5.61 14.95 -2.08
C ARG A 68 6.42 13.84 -2.74
N LEU A 69 5.90 13.24 -3.80
CA LEU A 69 6.57 12.12 -4.47
C LEU A 69 7.97 12.48 -5.01
N THR A 70 8.20 13.74 -5.32
CA THR A 70 9.48 14.23 -5.83
C THR A 70 10.40 14.79 -4.76
N ASP A 71 10.00 14.79 -3.51
CA ASP A 71 10.82 15.32 -2.40
C ASP A 71 11.86 14.29 -2.00
N PRO A 72 13.19 14.60 -2.13
CA PRO A 72 14.25 13.64 -1.85
C PRO A 72 14.36 13.22 -0.39
N GLU A 73 13.80 13.98 0.53
CA GLU A 73 13.83 13.64 1.96
C GLU A 73 12.68 12.72 2.36
N ARG A 74 11.78 12.42 1.44
CA ARG A 74 10.61 11.58 1.70
C ARG A 74 10.63 10.34 0.84
N ARG A 75 9.98 9.29 1.31
CA ARG A 75 9.90 8.01 0.62
C ARG A 75 8.53 7.80 0.01
N PRO A 76 8.46 7.19 -1.19
CA PRO A 76 7.18 6.79 -1.78
C PRO A 76 6.52 5.63 -1.00
#